data_c1443556079158ba9fc7e2da487efd1e
#
_entry.id   c1443556079158ba9fc7e2da487efd1e
#
_cell.length_a   1.000
_cell.length_b   1.000
_cell.length_c   1.000
_cell.angle_alpha   90.00
_cell.angle_beta   90.00
_cell.angle_gamma   90.00
#
_symmetry.space_group_name_H-M   'P 1'
#
loop_
_entity.id
_entity.type
_entity.pdbx_description
1 polymer ?
#
loop_
_entity_poly.entity_id
_entity_poly.type
_entity_poly.pdbx_seq_one_letter_code
_entity_poly.pdbx_strand_id
1 'polypeptide(L)'
;MERVFIGLGGNQGDSLATLKRAAQQISALPYTKQLAMSHFYQSPAWGGVEQADFINAVLEIHTQLTPQELLERLLDIERQHGRNRELELHWGPRVLDCDILLFGQRILHSESLCIPHPRMAQRAFVLVPLAEIDASLPVPGLGSVQSLLDDLSECTIQLIE
;
A
#
# COMPACT_ATOMS: atom_id res chain seq x y z
N MET A 1 -11.73 -17.35 -1.11
CA MET A 1 -11.28 -15.96 -1.33
C MET A 1 -10.49 -15.48 -0.14
N GLU A 2 -9.38 -14.84 -0.41
CA GLU A 2 -8.53 -14.29 0.63
C GLU A 2 -8.77 -12.80 0.80
N ARG A 3 -8.70 -12.36 2.05
CA ARG A 3 -8.75 -10.94 2.42
C ARG A 3 -7.36 -10.34 2.26
N VAL A 4 -7.22 -9.32 1.41
CA VAL A 4 -5.93 -8.74 1.05
C VAL A 4 -5.96 -7.24 1.25
N PHE A 5 -4.86 -6.69 1.78
CA PHE A 5 -4.68 -5.25 1.96
C PHE A 5 -3.54 -4.76 1.09
N ILE A 6 -3.80 -3.71 0.33
CA ILE A 6 -2.86 -3.14 -0.64
C ILE A 6 -2.61 -1.69 -0.26
N GLY A 7 -1.33 -1.33 -0.10
CA GLY A 7 -0.92 0.05 0.09
C GLY A 7 -0.76 0.73 -1.25
N LEU A 8 -1.31 1.93 -1.38
CA LEU A 8 -1.20 2.76 -2.57
C LEU A 8 -0.48 4.05 -2.19
N GLY A 9 0.44 4.48 -3.04
CA GLY A 9 1.19 5.72 -2.80
C GLY A 9 1.68 6.35 -4.08
N GLY A 10 1.92 7.66 -4.03
CA GLY A 10 2.50 8.40 -5.15
C GLY A 10 2.73 9.86 -4.78
N ASN A 11 3.65 10.51 -5.50
CA ASN A 11 3.95 11.93 -5.28
C ASN A 11 4.33 12.68 -6.56
N GLN A 12 4.07 12.09 -7.72
CA GLN A 12 4.28 12.74 -9.02
C GLN A 12 2.95 12.96 -9.73
N GLY A 13 2.73 14.14 -10.28
CA GLY A 13 1.51 14.47 -10.99
C GLY A 13 0.32 14.59 -10.05
N ASP A 14 -0.88 14.35 -10.54
CA ASP A 14 -2.10 14.34 -9.73
C ASP A 14 -2.23 13.00 -9.02
N SER A 15 -1.52 12.86 -7.90
CA SER A 15 -1.43 11.60 -7.17
C SER A 15 -2.78 11.14 -6.62
N LEU A 16 -3.61 12.07 -6.17
CA LEU A 16 -4.95 11.72 -5.66
C LEU A 16 -5.77 11.02 -6.76
N ALA A 17 -5.81 11.61 -7.95
CA ALA A 17 -6.53 11.01 -9.08
C ALA A 17 -5.91 9.67 -9.50
N THR A 18 -4.58 9.58 -9.48
CA THR A 18 -3.86 8.34 -9.80
C THR A 18 -4.22 7.21 -8.84
N LEU A 19 -4.22 7.49 -7.53
CA LEU A 19 -4.55 6.48 -6.53
C LEU A 19 -6.02 6.03 -6.66
N LYS A 20 -6.93 6.95 -6.89
CA LYS A 20 -8.35 6.62 -7.11
C LYS A 20 -8.53 5.70 -8.33
N ARG A 21 -7.84 6.01 -9.42
CA ARG A 21 -7.90 5.20 -10.64
C ARG A 21 -7.27 3.82 -10.42
N ALA A 22 -6.14 3.76 -9.74
CA ALA A 22 -5.47 2.50 -9.42
C ALA A 22 -6.39 1.60 -8.58
N ALA A 23 -7.06 2.16 -7.58
CA ALA A 23 -8.02 1.41 -6.76
C ALA A 23 -9.14 0.81 -7.61
N GLN A 24 -9.67 1.57 -8.58
CA GLN A 24 -10.70 1.08 -9.50
C GLN A 24 -10.16 -0.06 -10.37
N GLN A 25 -8.95 0.06 -10.88
CA GLN A 25 -8.32 -0.98 -11.71
C GLN A 25 -8.09 -2.26 -10.92
N ILE A 26 -7.61 -2.16 -9.68
CA ILE A 26 -7.41 -3.31 -8.81
C ILE A 26 -8.74 -3.99 -8.50
N SER A 27 -9.75 -3.21 -8.19
CA SER A 27 -11.09 -3.73 -7.87
C SER A 27 -11.75 -4.44 -9.05
N ALA A 28 -11.34 -4.11 -10.28
CA ALA A 28 -11.84 -4.70 -11.52
C ALA A 28 -11.02 -5.93 -11.98
N LEU A 29 -9.99 -6.34 -11.24
CA LEU A 29 -9.22 -7.53 -11.59
C LEU A 29 -10.10 -8.78 -11.55
N PRO A 30 -9.73 -9.85 -12.33
CA PRO A 30 -10.49 -11.10 -12.31
C PRO A 30 -10.60 -11.67 -10.90
N TYR A 31 -11.77 -12.22 -10.56
CA TYR A 31 -12.04 -12.90 -9.28
C TYR A 31 -11.74 -12.04 -8.05
N THR A 32 -11.92 -10.74 -8.19
CA THR A 32 -11.54 -9.77 -7.17
C THR A 32 -12.70 -8.79 -6.94
N LYS A 33 -12.88 -8.40 -5.68
CA LYS A 33 -13.86 -7.38 -5.34
C LYS A 33 -13.34 -6.49 -4.22
N GLN A 34 -13.68 -5.20 -4.29
CA GLN A 34 -13.33 -4.25 -3.25
C GLN A 34 -14.25 -4.44 -2.04
N LEU A 35 -13.66 -4.44 -0.84
CA LEU A 35 -14.41 -4.47 0.41
C LEU A 35 -14.40 -3.12 1.11
N ALA A 36 -13.27 -2.44 1.12
CA ALA A 36 -13.13 -1.16 1.80
C ALA A 36 -11.98 -0.36 1.20
N MET A 37 -12.01 0.93 1.43
CA MET A 37 -10.91 1.83 1.09
C MET A 37 -10.76 2.86 2.19
N SER A 38 -9.53 3.13 2.61
CA SER A 38 -9.25 4.19 3.57
C SER A 38 -9.47 5.57 2.94
N HIS A 39 -9.46 6.60 3.78
CA HIS A 39 -9.25 7.96 3.30
C HIS A 39 -7.85 8.11 2.73
N PHE A 40 -7.58 9.27 2.15
CA PHE A 40 -6.28 9.60 1.57
C PHE A 40 -5.51 10.48 2.55
N TYR A 41 -4.22 10.19 2.69
CA TYR A 41 -3.34 10.85 3.65
C TYR A 41 -2.10 11.38 2.95
N GLN A 42 -1.56 12.46 3.49
CA GLN A 42 -0.31 13.05 3.01
C GLN A 42 0.80 12.78 4.02
N SER A 43 1.96 12.37 3.54
CA SER A 43 3.13 12.11 4.37
C SER A 43 4.39 12.71 3.77
N PRO A 44 5.39 13.11 4.60
CA PRO A 44 6.65 13.61 4.09
C PRO A 44 7.40 12.56 3.27
N ALA A 45 8.12 13.02 2.25
CA ALA A 45 8.99 12.15 1.49
C ALA A 45 10.22 11.75 2.33
N TRP A 46 10.72 10.54 2.11
CA TRP A 46 11.87 9.97 2.82
C TRP A 46 13.15 10.04 1.98
N GLY A 47 14.29 9.95 2.66
CA GLY A 47 15.57 9.87 2.04
C GLY A 47 16.13 11.24 1.68
N GLY A 48 17.19 11.63 1.43
CA GLY A 48 17.79 12.95 1.20
C GLY A 48 17.45 13.59 -0.15
N VAL A 49 16.43 13.10 -0.87
CA VAL A 49 16.00 13.65 -2.15
C VAL A 49 14.88 14.66 -1.91
N GLU A 50 15.06 15.88 -2.40
CA GLU A 50 14.01 16.90 -2.35
C GLU A 50 12.92 16.55 -3.34
N GLN A 51 11.67 16.43 -2.85
CA GLN A 51 10.53 16.03 -3.66
C GLN A 51 9.22 16.34 -2.93
N ALA A 52 8.11 16.28 -3.66
CA ALA A 52 6.79 16.49 -3.08
C ALA A 52 6.43 15.39 -2.07
N ASP A 53 5.56 15.74 -1.13
CA ASP A 53 5.03 14.79 -0.16
C ASP A 53 4.23 13.68 -0.89
N PHE A 54 4.20 12.49 -0.28
CA PHE A 54 3.44 11.37 -0.80
C PHE A 54 1.96 11.46 -0.39
N ILE A 55 1.08 11.01 -1.27
CA ILE A 55 -0.31 10.71 -0.97
C ILE A 55 -0.40 9.20 -0.82
N ASN A 56 -1.05 8.74 0.24
CA ASN A 56 -1.15 7.32 0.59
C ASN A 56 -2.57 6.92 0.93
N ALA A 57 -2.91 5.68 0.65
CA ALA A 57 -4.18 5.06 1.05
C ALA A 57 -4.00 3.55 1.14
N VAL A 58 -4.95 2.88 1.77
CA VAL A 58 -4.99 1.42 1.82
C VAL A 58 -6.33 0.94 1.26
N LEU A 59 -6.24 -0.09 0.42
CA LEU A 59 -7.38 -0.75 -0.21
C LEU A 59 -7.52 -2.16 0.35
N GLU A 60 -8.72 -2.53 0.74
CA GLU A 60 -9.04 -3.90 1.13
C GLU A 60 -9.83 -4.57 0.01
N ILE A 61 -9.36 -5.75 -0.42
CA ILE A 61 -10.05 -6.56 -1.43
C ILE A 61 -10.23 -7.99 -0.93
N HIS A 62 -11.19 -8.68 -1.52
CA HIS A 62 -11.24 -10.15 -1.53
C HIS A 62 -10.83 -10.62 -2.92
N THR A 63 -9.99 -11.64 -2.99
CA THR A 63 -9.52 -12.16 -4.28
C THR A 63 -9.29 -13.66 -4.24
N GLN A 64 -9.47 -14.31 -5.41
CA GLN A 64 -9.07 -15.69 -5.62
C GLN A 64 -7.71 -15.79 -6.31
N LEU A 65 -7.12 -14.64 -6.69
CA LEU A 65 -5.78 -14.64 -7.27
C LEU A 65 -4.77 -15.10 -6.22
N THR A 66 -3.71 -15.76 -6.67
CA THR A 66 -2.58 -16.09 -5.78
C THR A 66 -1.78 -14.82 -5.49
N PRO A 67 -0.94 -14.81 -4.43
CA PRO A 67 -0.07 -13.67 -4.18
C PRO A 67 0.79 -13.29 -5.38
N GLN A 68 1.34 -14.27 -6.09
CA GLN A 68 2.19 -14.00 -7.25
C GLN A 68 1.38 -13.43 -8.42
N GLU A 69 0.20 -13.97 -8.70
CA GLU A 69 -0.69 -13.43 -9.73
C GLU A 69 -1.08 -12.00 -9.43
N LEU A 70 -1.43 -11.72 -8.17
CA LEU A 70 -1.79 -10.37 -7.76
C LEU A 70 -0.60 -9.42 -7.93
N LEU A 71 0.59 -9.82 -7.51
CA LEU A 71 1.80 -9.02 -7.68
C LEU A 71 2.01 -8.62 -9.15
N GLU A 72 1.90 -9.57 -10.06
CA GLU A 72 2.06 -9.32 -11.49
C GLU A 72 1.04 -8.30 -12.01
N ARG A 73 -0.21 -8.40 -11.55
CA ARG A 73 -1.25 -7.45 -11.93
C ARG A 73 -0.97 -6.05 -11.38
N LEU A 74 -0.50 -5.95 -10.15
CA LEU A 74 -0.15 -4.65 -9.54
C LEU A 74 1.02 -4.00 -10.28
N LEU A 75 2.03 -4.77 -10.66
CA LEU A 75 3.15 -4.26 -11.44
C LEU A 75 2.69 -3.74 -12.81
N ASP A 76 1.75 -4.42 -13.45
CA ASP A 76 1.17 -3.96 -14.71
C ASP A 76 0.43 -2.63 -14.54
N ILE A 77 -0.34 -2.49 -13.46
CA ILE A 77 -1.05 -1.25 -13.16
C ILE A 77 -0.06 -0.10 -12.94
N GLU A 78 1.02 -0.34 -12.22
CA GLU A 78 2.07 0.67 -12.04
C GLU A 78 2.65 1.10 -13.39
N ARG A 79 2.93 0.16 -14.28
CA ARG A 79 3.45 0.45 -15.63
C ARG A 79 2.45 1.24 -16.47
N GLN A 80 1.17 0.93 -16.37
CA GLN A 80 0.12 1.66 -17.09
C GLN A 80 0.06 3.13 -16.68
N HIS A 81 0.45 3.44 -15.45
CA HIS A 81 0.54 4.81 -14.96
C HIS A 81 1.90 5.47 -15.22
N GLY A 82 2.75 4.82 -15.98
CA GLY A 82 4.02 5.40 -16.42
C GLY A 82 5.21 5.13 -15.52
N ARG A 83 5.09 4.26 -14.52
CA ARG A 83 6.21 3.92 -13.66
C ARG A 83 7.25 3.09 -14.41
N ASN A 84 8.52 3.50 -14.34
CA ASN A 84 9.63 2.73 -14.85
C ASN A 84 10.65 2.54 -13.72
N ARG A 85 10.66 1.35 -13.12
CA ARG A 85 11.51 1.05 -11.96
C ARG A 85 12.99 1.13 -12.25
N GLU A 86 13.40 0.93 -13.52
CA GLU A 86 14.82 0.99 -13.92
C GLU A 86 15.38 2.42 -13.88
N LEU A 87 14.51 3.42 -14.05
CA LEU A 87 14.90 4.83 -14.06
C LEU A 87 14.71 5.52 -12.71
N GLU A 88 14.14 4.82 -11.72
CA GLU A 88 13.84 5.42 -10.43
C GLU A 88 15.05 5.50 -9.52
N LEU A 89 15.15 6.62 -8.79
CA LEU A 89 16.10 6.74 -7.68
C LEU A 89 15.55 6.01 -6.48
N HIS A 90 16.42 5.37 -5.70
CA HIS A 90 16.03 4.78 -4.42
C HIS A 90 15.52 5.92 -3.51
N TRP A 91 14.34 5.76 -2.91
CA TRP A 91 13.64 6.80 -2.13
C TRP A 91 13.23 8.04 -2.96
N GLY A 92 13.34 7.99 -4.29
CA GLY A 92 12.98 9.07 -5.16
C GLY A 92 11.48 9.14 -5.48
N PRO A 93 11.07 10.07 -6.36
CA PRO A 93 9.68 10.27 -6.73
C PRO A 93 9.04 9.04 -7.35
N ARG A 94 7.74 8.85 -7.12
CA ARG A 94 6.94 7.75 -7.66
C ARG A 94 5.63 8.28 -8.22
N VAL A 95 5.26 7.82 -9.42
CA VAL A 95 3.93 8.07 -9.98
C VAL A 95 2.91 7.25 -9.22
N LEU A 96 3.19 5.96 -9.05
CA LEU A 96 2.31 5.02 -8.37
C LEU A 96 3.13 3.88 -7.78
N ASP A 97 2.83 3.57 -6.52
CA ASP A 97 3.40 2.43 -5.81
C ASP A 97 2.23 1.60 -5.27
N CYS A 98 2.21 0.31 -5.61
CA CYS A 98 1.19 -0.64 -5.14
C CYS A 98 1.89 -1.78 -4.42
N ASP A 99 1.70 -1.85 -3.10
CA ASP A 99 2.35 -2.87 -2.26
C ASP A 99 1.33 -3.80 -1.64
N ILE A 100 1.55 -5.11 -1.74
CA ILE A 100 0.78 -6.08 -0.97
C ILE A 100 1.26 -6.00 0.48
N LEU A 101 0.39 -5.55 1.37
CA LEU A 101 0.70 -5.41 2.79
C LEU A 101 0.45 -6.72 3.54
N LEU A 102 -0.74 -7.27 3.35
CA LEU A 102 -1.21 -8.49 3.99
C LEU A 102 -2.01 -9.31 2.99
N PHE A 103 -1.88 -10.62 3.05
CA PHE A 103 -2.63 -11.55 2.19
C PHE A 103 -3.19 -12.65 3.09
N GLY A 104 -4.43 -12.46 3.58
CA GLY A 104 -4.98 -13.28 4.64
C GLY A 104 -4.06 -13.22 5.85
N GLN A 105 -3.74 -14.37 6.40
CA GLN A 105 -2.74 -14.51 7.47
C GLN A 105 -1.49 -15.24 6.98
N ARG A 106 -1.22 -15.17 5.68
CA ARG A 106 -0.06 -15.85 5.08
C ARG A 106 1.23 -15.16 5.46
N ILE A 107 2.28 -15.98 5.57
CA ILE A 107 3.67 -15.53 5.71
C ILE A 107 4.41 -16.05 4.49
N LEU A 108 5.01 -15.14 3.72
CA LEU A 108 5.70 -15.48 2.50
C LEU A 108 7.03 -14.73 2.42
N HIS A 109 8.11 -15.45 2.15
CA HIS A 109 9.43 -14.87 1.95
C HIS A 109 10.02 -15.40 0.65
N SER A 110 10.03 -14.56 -0.38
CA SER A 110 10.68 -14.87 -1.65
C SER A 110 11.42 -13.64 -2.15
N GLU A 111 12.22 -13.79 -3.18
CA GLU A 111 12.94 -12.65 -3.77
C GLU A 111 12.01 -11.57 -4.30
N SER A 112 10.88 -11.98 -4.87
CA SER A 112 9.94 -11.06 -5.51
C SER A 112 8.88 -10.54 -4.58
N LEU A 113 8.59 -11.22 -3.44
CA LEU A 113 7.44 -10.90 -2.61
C LEU A 113 7.63 -11.35 -1.18
N CYS A 114 7.47 -10.42 -0.25
CA CYS A 114 7.44 -10.71 1.19
C CYS A 114 6.10 -10.27 1.77
N ILE A 115 5.43 -11.15 2.49
CA ILE A 115 4.15 -10.92 3.18
C ILE A 115 4.28 -11.43 4.61
N PRO A 116 3.95 -10.64 5.64
CA PRO A 116 3.57 -9.21 5.61
C PRO A 116 4.66 -8.34 5.01
N HIS A 117 4.27 -7.16 4.49
CA HIS A 117 5.26 -6.23 3.93
C HIS A 117 6.33 -5.93 4.98
N PRO A 118 7.63 -6.05 4.64
CA PRO A 118 8.70 -6.04 5.65
C PRO A 118 8.85 -4.74 6.43
N ARG A 119 8.37 -3.63 5.89
CA ARG A 119 8.52 -2.31 6.52
C ARG A 119 7.22 -1.70 7.04
N MET A 120 6.10 -2.41 6.91
CA MET A 120 4.80 -1.83 7.26
C MET A 120 4.69 -1.43 8.72
N ALA A 121 5.33 -2.17 9.63
CA ALA A 121 5.25 -1.90 11.05
C ALA A 121 5.93 -0.59 11.47
N GLN A 122 6.75 0.00 10.59
CA GLN A 122 7.51 1.21 10.84
C GLN A 122 6.96 2.42 10.10
N ARG A 123 5.83 2.26 9.39
CA ARG A 123 5.30 3.28 8.49
C ARG A 123 3.92 3.75 8.91
N ALA A 124 3.84 4.97 9.47
CA ALA A 124 2.56 5.56 9.84
C ALA A 124 1.63 5.68 8.64
N PHE A 125 2.18 5.97 7.44
CA PHE A 125 1.39 6.11 6.21
C PHE A 125 0.81 4.79 5.70
N VAL A 126 1.17 3.68 6.32
CA VAL A 126 0.54 2.37 6.13
C VAL A 126 -0.39 2.06 7.29
N LEU A 127 0.10 2.18 8.52
CA LEU A 127 -0.65 1.76 9.71
C LEU A 127 -1.87 2.64 10.01
N VAL A 128 -1.78 3.94 9.78
CA VAL A 128 -2.93 4.84 10.02
C VAL A 128 -4.11 4.51 9.11
N PRO A 129 -3.94 4.47 7.77
CA PRO A 129 -5.07 4.09 6.91
C PRO A 129 -5.53 2.65 7.12
N LEU A 130 -4.61 1.75 7.47
CA LEU A 130 -4.97 0.36 7.75
C LEU A 130 -5.82 0.26 9.02
N ALA A 131 -5.45 0.99 10.08
CA ALA A 131 -6.21 1.04 11.32
C ALA A 131 -7.61 1.66 11.12
N GLU A 132 -7.74 2.58 10.20
CA GLU A 132 -9.04 3.16 9.83
C GLU A 132 -9.98 2.07 9.31
N ILE A 133 -9.47 1.12 8.54
CA ILE A 133 -10.27 0.01 8.01
C ILE A 133 -10.54 -1.04 9.09
N ASP A 134 -9.48 -1.47 9.79
CA ASP A 134 -9.60 -2.50 10.83
C ASP A 134 -8.42 -2.40 11.82
N ALA A 135 -8.64 -1.68 12.92
CA ALA A 135 -7.62 -1.47 13.93
C ALA A 135 -7.21 -2.76 14.65
N SER A 136 -8.10 -3.73 14.74
CA SER A 136 -7.83 -5.01 15.43
C SER A 136 -7.22 -6.07 14.54
N LEU A 137 -6.98 -5.76 13.27
CA LEU A 137 -6.45 -6.71 12.29
C LEU A 137 -5.12 -7.29 12.76
N PRO A 138 -5.00 -8.63 12.86
CA PRO A 138 -3.73 -9.25 13.23
C PRO A 138 -2.74 -9.20 12.06
N VAL A 139 -1.50 -8.84 12.39
CA VAL A 139 -0.37 -8.89 11.45
C VAL A 139 0.50 -10.08 11.85
N PRO A 140 0.63 -11.11 11.02
CA PRO A 140 1.33 -12.34 11.39
C PRO A 140 2.71 -12.08 11.99
N GLY A 141 2.94 -12.58 13.19
CA GLY A 141 4.20 -12.47 13.90
C GLY A 141 4.47 -11.12 14.57
N LEU A 142 3.59 -10.12 14.41
CA LEU A 142 3.86 -8.76 14.87
C LEU A 142 2.82 -8.19 15.83
N GLY A 143 1.65 -8.80 15.95
CA GLY A 143 0.55 -8.31 16.78
C GLY A 143 -0.55 -7.66 15.95
N SER A 144 -1.34 -6.78 16.55
CA SER A 144 -2.41 -6.09 15.84
C SER A 144 -1.92 -4.79 15.21
N VAL A 145 -2.65 -4.31 14.21
CA VAL A 145 -2.37 -3.01 13.57
C VAL A 145 -2.34 -1.90 14.62
N GLN A 146 -3.33 -1.88 15.54
CA GLN A 146 -3.38 -0.85 16.58
C GLN A 146 -2.18 -0.90 17.50
N SER A 147 -1.72 -2.09 17.89
CA SER A 147 -0.56 -2.21 18.76
C SER A 147 0.72 -1.72 18.06
N LEU A 148 0.85 -1.99 16.77
CA LEU A 148 1.98 -1.51 15.99
C LEU A 148 1.95 0.03 15.85
N LEU A 149 0.76 0.59 15.64
CA LEU A 149 0.59 2.03 15.55
C LEU A 149 0.93 2.71 16.89
N ASP A 150 0.52 2.12 18.00
CA ASP A 150 0.81 2.64 19.35
C ASP A 150 2.32 2.63 19.64
N ASP A 151 3.06 1.71 19.05
CA ASP A 151 4.51 1.60 19.24
C ASP A 151 5.32 2.59 18.40
N LEU A 152 4.70 3.28 17.44
CA LEU A 152 5.40 4.29 16.64
C LEU A 152 5.69 5.53 17.47
N SER A 153 6.95 6.00 17.41
CA SER A 153 7.38 7.20 18.12
C SER A 153 6.94 8.49 17.44
N GLU A 154 6.71 8.45 16.14
CA GLU A 154 6.31 9.61 15.35
C GLU A 154 5.21 9.25 14.36
N CYS A 155 4.27 10.16 14.20
CA CYS A 155 3.18 10.01 13.23
C CYS A 155 2.94 11.37 12.57
N THR A 156 3.70 11.65 11.49
CA THR A 156 3.62 12.89 10.73
C THR A 156 2.81 12.69 9.46
N ILE A 157 1.51 12.49 9.62
CA ILE A 157 0.61 12.17 8.53
C ILE A 157 -0.65 13.00 8.67
N GLN A 158 -1.15 13.53 7.56
CA GLN A 158 -2.34 14.38 7.53
C GLN A 158 -3.43 13.77 6.65
N LEU A 159 -4.66 13.79 7.15
CA LEU A 159 -5.83 13.42 6.36
C LEU A 159 -6.06 14.50 5.29
N ILE A 160 -6.25 14.08 4.05
CA ILE A 160 -6.56 14.97 2.94
C ILE A 160 -8.02 14.85 2.54
N GLU A 161 -8.44 13.62 2.28
CA GLU A 161 -9.76 13.36 1.72
C GLU A 161 -10.27 11.92 2.12
#